data_0639f91a75298dca3f8f6f95d2cdd53b
#
_entry.id   0639f91a75298dca3f8f6f95d2cdd53b
#
_cell.length_a   1.000
_cell.length_b   1.000
_cell.length_c   1.000
_cell.angle_alpha   90.00
_cell.angle_beta   90.00
_cell.angle_gamma   90.00
#
_symmetry.space_group_name_H-M   'P 1'
#
loop_
_entity.id
_entity.type
_entity.pdbx_description
1 polymer ?
#
loop_
_entity_poly.entity_id
_entity_poly.type
_entity_poly.pdbx_seq_one_letter_code
_entity_poly.pdbx_strand_id
1 'polypeptide(L)'
;MRGAGLVGCHRRRPFHTTQRDPQAKLAPDLVQRTFAAPVLNALWIADITYVPTQYEGFLYLAVILDAFSRRVVGWSMADHLRTELVVAALEMAVWNRRPGEGVIHHSDHGCQYTALLFGQRCHAVGIRCSMGSVGDCYDNAMAESFFATLECELLARQSFPTQNAARTALFEYIEVFYNRQRRHSALGYLSPDAYERRCVTQTPIVA
;
A
#
# COMPACT_ATOMS: atom_id res chain seq x y z
N MET A 1 -17.22 -36.73 -19.36
CA MET A 1 -17.96 -35.82 -18.49
C MET A 1 -19.46 -35.76 -18.81
N ARG A 2 -19.89 -35.50 -20.05
CA ARG A 2 -21.34 -35.43 -20.38
C ARG A 2 -22.10 -36.77 -20.14
N GLY A 3 -21.47 -37.94 -20.32
CA GLY A 3 -22.09 -39.26 -20.09
C GLY A 3 -22.22 -39.63 -18.61
N ALA A 4 -21.60 -38.91 -17.69
CA ALA A 4 -21.66 -39.15 -16.24
C ALA A 4 -22.52 -38.11 -15.49
N GLY A 5 -23.25 -37.23 -16.18
CA GLY A 5 -24.06 -36.17 -15.57
C GLY A 5 -23.25 -35.08 -14.81
N LEU A 6 -21.94 -35.05 -14.98
CA LEU A 6 -21.08 -34.07 -14.29
C LEU A 6 -21.11 -32.74 -15.05
N VAL A 7 -21.66 -31.71 -14.43
CA VAL A 7 -21.65 -30.32 -14.90
C VAL A 7 -20.52 -29.59 -14.22
N GLY A 8 -19.63 -28.98 -15.04
CA GLY A 8 -18.53 -28.15 -14.50
C GLY A 8 -19.11 -26.91 -13.80
N CYS A 9 -18.62 -26.63 -12.59
CA CYS A 9 -18.95 -25.40 -11.88
C CYS A 9 -18.20 -24.23 -12.53
N HIS A 10 -18.93 -23.32 -13.18
CA HIS A 10 -18.34 -22.08 -13.66
C HIS A 10 -18.00 -21.20 -12.46
N ARG A 11 -16.73 -20.71 -12.39
CA ARG A 11 -16.39 -19.60 -11.52
C ARG A 11 -17.39 -18.47 -11.76
N ARG A 12 -18.03 -17.96 -10.70
CA ARG A 12 -18.86 -16.75 -10.81
C ARG A 12 -18.03 -15.68 -11.52
N ARG A 13 -18.62 -14.99 -12.51
CA ARG A 13 -17.97 -13.84 -13.14
C ARG A 13 -17.55 -12.89 -12.04
N PRO A 14 -16.29 -12.40 -12.01
CA PRO A 14 -15.89 -11.39 -11.06
C PRO A 14 -16.82 -10.19 -11.20
N PHE A 15 -17.40 -9.75 -10.10
CA PHE A 15 -18.17 -8.51 -10.08
C PHE A 15 -17.18 -7.37 -10.36
N HIS A 16 -17.31 -6.72 -11.51
CA HIS A 16 -16.64 -5.45 -11.74
C HIS A 16 -17.36 -4.39 -10.90
N THR A 17 -16.79 -4.06 -9.75
CA THR A 17 -17.33 -3.08 -8.79
C THR A 17 -17.09 -1.64 -9.22
N THR A 18 -16.26 -1.40 -10.27
CA THR A 18 -15.87 -0.07 -10.71
C THR A 18 -15.73 -0.01 -12.22
N GLN A 19 -16.36 1.00 -12.82
CA GLN A 19 -16.12 1.36 -14.23
C GLN A 19 -14.98 2.38 -14.27
N ARG A 20 -13.92 2.03 -15.01
CA ARG A 20 -12.81 2.94 -15.28
C ARG A 20 -13.32 4.04 -16.22
N ASP A 21 -12.96 5.29 -15.97
CA ASP A 21 -13.14 6.37 -16.94
C ASP A 21 -12.17 6.15 -18.12
N PRO A 22 -12.67 5.90 -19.35
CA PRO A 22 -11.82 5.68 -20.52
C PRO A 22 -11.00 6.91 -20.91
N GLN A 23 -11.37 8.11 -20.44
CA GLN A 23 -10.71 9.37 -20.77
C GLN A 23 -9.69 9.81 -19.70
N ALA A 24 -9.62 9.14 -18.55
CA ALA A 24 -8.62 9.44 -17.52
C ALA A 24 -7.21 9.19 -18.08
N LYS A 25 -6.40 10.24 -18.20
CA LYS A 25 -4.96 10.11 -18.50
C LYS A 25 -4.30 9.39 -17.35
N LEU A 26 -3.81 8.19 -17.61
CA LEU A 26 -3.01 7.45 -16.64
C LEU A 26 -1.69 8.15 -16.40
N ALA A 27 -1.24 8.11 -15.15
CA ALA A 27 0.10 8.54 -14.83
C ALA A 27 1.12 7.58 -15.52
N PRO A 28 2.25 8.12 -16.04
CA PRO A 28 3.28 7.27 -16.64
C PRO A 28 3.93 6.38 -15.58
N ASP A 29 4.46 5.24 -16.01
CA ASP A 29 5.34 4.43 -15.16
C ASP A 29 6.70 5.12 -15.04
N LEU A 30 6.97 5.70 -13.86
CA LEU A 30 8.23 6.36 -13.51
C LEU A 30 9.20 5.41 -12.80
N VAL A 31 8.76 4.21 -12.41
CA VAL A 31 9.50 3.26 -11.57
C VAL A 31 10.17 2.18 -12.40
N GLN A 32 9.51 1.74 -13.47
CA GLN A 32 10.02 0.71 -14.40
C GLN A 32 10.57 -0.51 -13.66
N ARG A 33 9.82 -1.02 -12.68
CA ARG A 33 10.17 -2.16 -11.81
C ARG A 33 11.41 -1.96 -10.94
N THR A 34 11.94 -0.75 -10.86
CA THR A 34 13.06 -0.43 -9.98
C THR A 34 12.53 0.06 -8.63
N PHE A 35 12.14 -0.87 -7.76
CA PHE A 35 11.60 -0.55 -6.43
C PHE A 35 12.68 -0.23 -5.38
N ALA A 36 13.88 0.12 -5.80
CA ALA A 36 14.94 0.59 -4.94
C ALA A 36 15.01 2.11 -4.98
N ALA A 37 14.86 2.76 -3.85
CA ALA A 37 15.04 4.19 -3.70
C ALA A 37 16.44 4.49 -3.10
N PRO A 38 17.16 5.50 -3.60
CA PRO A 38 18.50 5.83 -3.08
C PRO A 38 18.45 6.56 -1.74
N VAL A 39 17.35 7.24 -1.45
CA VAL A 39 17.17 8.07 -0.24
C VAL A 39 15.72 7.99 0.25
N LEU A 40 15.53 8.41 1.51
CA LEU A 40 14.21 8.55 2.12
C LEU A 40 13.30 9.47 1.29
N ASN A 41 12.03 9.11 1.21
CA ASN A 41 10.98 9.86 0.52
C ASN A 41 11.24 10.12 -0.99
N ALA A 42 12.10 9.33 -1.64
CA ALA A 42 12.24 9.40 -3.10
C ALA A 42 11.12 8.66 -3.83
N LEU A 43 10.72 7.50 -3.28
CA LEU A 43 9.71 6.63 -3.87
C LEU A 43 8.81 6.06 -2.76
N TRP A 44 7.53 6.28 -2.89
CA TRP A 44 6.49 5.68 -2.07
C TRP A 44 5.70 4.67 -2.89
N ILE A 45 5.50 3.49 -2.33
CA ILE A 45 4.73 2.40 -2.94
C ILE A 45 3.42 2.25 -2.20
N ALA A 46 2.32 2.28 -2.91
CA ALA A 46 0.98 2.23 -2.32
C ALA A 46 0.15 1.09 -2.88
N ASP A 47 -0.69 0.53 -2.03
CA ASP A 47 -1.63 -0.51 -2.42
C ASP A 47 -2.75 -0.65 -1.37
N ILE A 48 -3.79 -1.41 -1.72
CA ILE A 48 -4.96 -1.66 -0.88
C ILE A 48 -5.16 -3.15 -0.70
N THR A 49 -5.43 -3.56 0.53
CA THR A 49 -5.91 -4.91 0.83
C THR A 49 -7.23 -4.86 1.59
N TYR A 50 -7.86 -6.02 1.76
CA TYR A 50 -9.07 -6.16 2.56
C TYR A 50 -8.83 -7.16 3.70
N VAL A 51 -9.40 -6.87 4.84
CA VAL A 51 -9.34 -7.69 6.06
C VAL A 51 -10.74 -8.18 6.38
N PRO A 52 -10.98 -9.49 6.34
CA PRO A 52 -12.29 -10.03 6.66
C PRO A 52 -12.59 -9.93 8.15
N THR A 53 -13.85 -9.61 8.49
CA THR A 53 -14.36 -9.69 9.86
C THR A 53 -15.50 -10.69 9.94
N GLN A 54 -15.75 -11.23 11.13
CA GLN A 54 -16.75 -12.29 11.29
C GLN A 54 -18.19 -11.78 11.10
N TYR A 55 -18.48 -10.57 11.56
CA TYR A 55 -19.86 -10.05 11.64
C TYR A 55 -20.11 -8.79 10.82
N GLU A 56 -19.06 -8.04 10.42
CA GLU A 56 -19.22 -6.72 9.81
C GLU A 56 -18.65 -6.63 8.38
N GLY A 57 -18.39 -7.79 7.74
CA GLY A 57 -17.88 -7.83 6.37
C GLY A 57 -16.39 -7.51 6.30
N PHE A 58 -15.99 -6.70 5.32
CA PHE A 58 -14.60 -6.36 5.08
C PHE A 58 -14.23 -4.99 5.65
N LEU A 59 -13.03 -4.90 6.22
CA LEU A 59 -12.33 -3.65 6.45
C LEU A 59 -11.27 -3.49 5.36
N TYR A 60 -11.24 -2.36 4.69
CA TYR A 60 -10.22 -2.07 3.67
C TYR A 60 -9.07 -1.31 4.30
N LEU A 61 -7.85 -1.69 3.96
CA LEU A 61 -6.61 -1.07 4.43
C LEU A 61 -5.83 -0.56 3.22
N ALA A 62 -5.65 0.75 3.11
CA ALA A 62 -4.69 1.36 2.20
C ALA A 62 -3.37 1.61 2.95
N VAL A 63 -2.24 1.30 2.33
CA VAL A 63 -0.91 1.53 2.88
C VAL A 63 -0.03 2.27 1.91
N ILE A 64 0.93 3.03 2.45
CA ILE A 64 2.01 3.69 1.70
C ILE A 64 3.31 3.32 2.39
N LEU A 65 4.22 2.70 1.63
CA LEU A 65 5.53 2.28 2.08
C LEU A 65 6.61 3.18 1.47
N ASP A 66 7.56 3.60 2.25
CA ASP A 66 8.80 4.21 1.74
C ASP A 66 9.70 3.11 1.18
N ALA A 67 10.07 3.21 -0.10
CA ALA A 67 10.81 2.15 -0.79
C ALA A 67 12.25 2.00 -0.28
N PHE A 68 12.85 3.06 0.28
CA PHE A 68 14.19 3.03 0.86
C PHE A 68 14.22 2.28 2.19
N SER A 69 13.30 2.59 3.09
CA SER A 69 13.31 2.07 4.47
C SER A 69 12.33 0.93 4.71
N ARG A 70 11.43 0.64 3.76
CA ARG A 70 10.30 -0.28 3.91
C ARG A 70 9.32 0.11 5.03
N ARG A 71 9.44 1.33 5.55
CA ARG A 71 8.55 1.85 6.58
C ARG A 71 7.17 2.13 5.99
N VAL A 72 6.13 1.72 6.69
CA VAL A 72 4.77 2.20 6.42
C VAL A 72 4.70 3.63 6.92
N VAL A 73 4.62 4.59 6.00
CA VAL A 73 4.65 6.04 6.26
C VAL A 73 3.26 6.66 6.34
N GLY A 74 2.29 6.01 5.71
CA GLY A 74 0.88 6.39 5.77
C GLY A 74 -0.01 5.19 5.57
N TRP A 75 -1.15 5.19 6.24
CA TRP A 75 -2.16 4.15 6.10
C TRP A 75 -3.53 4.70 6.51
N SER A 76 -4.57 4.05 6.02
CA SER A 76 -5.95 4.38 6.36
C SER A 76 -6.83 3.14 6.28
N MET A 77 -7.92 3.12 7.04
CA MET A 77 -8.87 2.02 7.07
C MET A 77 -10.31 2.53 6.93
N ALA A 78 -11.09 1.88 6.08
CA ALA A 78 -12.51 2.18 5.91
C ALA A 78 -13.33 0.90 5.68
N ASP A 79 -14.64 0.99 5.83
CA ASP A 79 -15.62 -0.04 5.48
C ASP A 79 -15.97 -0.02 3.98
N HIS A 80 -15.34 0.86 3.22
CA HIS A 80 -15.59 1.06 1.79
C HIS A 80 -14.29 1.25 1.01
N LEU A 81 -14.34 0.98 -0.30
CA LEU A 81 -13.22 1.09 -1.24
C LEU A 81 -13.37 2.34 -2.12
N ARG A 82 -13.54 3.51 -1.52
CA ARG A 82 -13.63 4.80 -2.22
C ARG A 82 -12.30 5.52 -2.23
N THR A 83 -12.19 6.57 -3.05
CA THR A 83 -10.98 7.39 -3.21
C THR A 83 -10.54 8.05 -1.89
N GLU A 84 -11.48 8.38 -1.00
CA GLU A 84 -11.19 8.97 0.31
C GLU A 84 -10.25 8.08 1.15
N LEU A 85 -10.32 6.76 1.00
CA LEU A 85 -9.44 5.82 1.68
C LEU A 85 -7.96 6.07 1.32
N VAL A 86 -7.64 6.17 0.03
CA VAL A 86 -6.26 6.39 -0.43
C VAL A 86 -5.79 7.82 -0.20
N VAL A 87 -6.70 8.80 -0.27
CA VAL A 87 -6.41 10.19 0.07
C VAL A 87 -6.05 10.32 1.56
N ALA A 88 -6.79 9.68 2.46
CA ALA A 88 -6.49 9.70 3.89
C ALA A 88 -5.12 9.05 4.21
N ALA A 89 -4.76 7.96 3.54
CA ALA A 89 -3.43 7.36 3.67
C ALA A 89 -2.33 8.32 3.18
N LEU A 90 -2.56 9.01 2.05
CA LEU A 90 -1.63 10.02 1.52
C LEU A 90 -1.46 11.20 2.48
N GLU A 91 -2.55 11.73 3.04
CA GLU A 91 -2.51 12.82 4.02
C GLU A 91 -1.68 12.43 5.24
N MET A 92 -1.87 11.22 5.77
CA MET A 92 -1.07 10.70 6.87
C MET A 92 0.40 10.63 6.51
N ALA A 93 0.75 10.12 5.31
CA ALA A 93 2.12 10.04 4.85
C ALA A 93 2.78 11.43 4.73
N VAL A 94 2.07 12.39 4.12
CA VAL A 94 2.54 13.79 3.98
C VAL A 94 2.74 14.44 5.36
N TRP A 95 1.79 14.25 6.27
CA TRP A 95 1.89 14.79 7.63
C TRP A 95 3.09 14.22 8.40
N ASN A 96 3.26 12.89 8.34
CA ASN A 96 4.32 12.21 9.06
C ASN A 96 5.71 12.50 8.51
N ARG A 97 5.83 12.65 7.18
CA ARG A 97 7.13 12.73 6.52
C ARG A 97 7.51 14.15 6.14
N ARG A 98 6.55 15.04 5.93
CA ARG A 98 6.76 16.40 5.43
C ARG A 98 7.78 16.41 4.29
N PRO A 99 7.55 15.61 3.25
CA PRO A 99 8.53 15.43 2.19
C PRO A 99 8.71 16.74 1.43
N GLY A 100 9.90 16.92 0.85
CA GLY A 100 10.12 17.93 -0.18
C GLY A 100 9.37 17.59 -1.47
N GLU A 101 9.47 18.44 -2.46
CA GLU A 101 8.88 18.19 -3.78
C GLU A 101 9.55 17.02 -4.50
N GLY A 102 8.79 16.36 -5.39
CA GLY A 102 9.31 15.36 -6.32
C GLY A 102 9.26 13.92 -5.86
N VAL A 103 8.69 13.64 -4.68
CA VAL A 103 8.38 12.25 -4.28
C VAL A 103 7.56 11.56 -5.36
N ILE A 104 7.96 10.37 -5.75
CA ILE A 104 7.17 9.52 -6.66
C ILE A 104 6.23 8.66 -5.80
N HIS A 105 4.92 8.78 -6.02
CA HIS A 105 3.92 7.88 -5.45
C HIS A 105 3.51 6.87 -6.53
N HIS A 106 3.91 5.63 -6.36
CA HIS A 106 3.64 4.53 -7.28
C HIS A 106 2.55 3.61 -6.73
N SER A 107 1.58 3.29 -7.56
CA SER A 107 0.48 2.38 -7.25
C SER A 107 0.12 1.51 -8.47
N ASP A 108 -0.75 0.54 -8.25
CA ASP A 108 -1.43 -0.15 -9.33
C ASP A 108 -2.44 0.78 -10.06
N HIS A 109 -3.10 0.23 -11.09
CA HIS A 109 -4.14 0.93 -11.86
C HIS A 109 -5.52 0.90 -11.17
N GLY A 110 -5.58 0.78 -9.86
CA GLY A 110 -6.84 0.84 -9.11
C GLY A 110 -7.61 2.13 -9.39
N CYS A 111 -8.93 2.04 -9.49
CA CYS A 111 -9.79 3.20 -9.77
C CYS A 111 -9.66 4.31 -8.71
N GLN A 112 -9.27 3.97 -7.50
CA GLN A 112 -9.04 4.92 -6.41
C GLN A 112 -7.87 5.84 -6.70
N TYR A 113 -6.79 5.29 -7.27
CA TYR A 113 -5.58 6.03 -7.63
C TYR A 113 -5.71 6.78 -8.95
N THR A 114 -6.58 6.32 -9.87
CA THR A 114 -6.88 7.02 -11.12
C THR A 114 -7.91 8.13 -10.96
N ALA A 115 -8.51 8.29 -9.78
CA ALA A 115 -9.50 9.33 -9.52
C ALA A 115 -8.87 10.73 -9.59
N LEU A 116 -9.59 11.67 -10.19
CA LEU A 116 -9.17 13.06 -10.33
C LEU A 116 -8.81 13.69 -8.98
N LEU A 117 -9.59 13.42 -7.94
CA LEU A 117 -9.36 13.91 -6.57
C LEU A 117 -7.99 13.51 -6.05
N PHE A 118 -7.58 12.24 -6.25
CA PHE A 118 -6.29 11.75 -5.82
C PHE A 118 -5.15 12.44 -6.57
N GLY A 119 -5.24 12.54 -7.90
CA GLY A 119 -4.25 13.22 -8.73
C GLY A 119 -4.09 14.71 -8.37
N GLN A 120 -5.21 15.41 -8.15
CA GLN A 120 -5.20 16.81 -7.69
C GLN A 120 -4.51 16.96 -6.33
N ARG A 121 -4.76 16.02 -5.41
CA ARG A 121 -4.12 16.07 -4.09
C ARG A 121 -2.62 15.82 -4.16
N CYS A 122 -2.17 14.82 -4.91
CA CYS A 122 -0.75 14.60 -5.17
C CYS A 122 -0.07 15.85 -5.72
N HIS A 123 -0.65 16.47 -6.74
CA HIS A 123 -0.12 17.68 -7.33
C HIS A 123 -0.02 18.85 -6.33
N ALA A 124 -1.05 19.05 -5.50
CA ALA A 124 -1.10 20.12 -4.51
C ALA A 124 0.00 20.01 -3.43
N VAL A 125 0.53 18.81 -3.19
CA VAL A 125 1.60 18.54 -2.22
C VAL A 125 2.95 18.23 -2.87
N GLY A 126 3.11 18.49 -4.18
CA GLY A 126 4.36 18.30 -4.92
C GLY A 126 4.74 16.84 -5.16
N ILE A 127 3.79 15.90 -5.07
CA ILE A 127 3.99 14.46 -5.29
C ILE A 127 3.67 14.10 -6.74
N ARG A 128 4.52 13.30 -7.36
CA ARG A 128 4.38 12.81 -8.72
C ARG A 128 3.74 11.43 -8.71
N CYS A 129 2.56 11.30 -9.33
CA CYS A 129 1.93 10.01 -9.49
C CYS A 129 2.66 9.17 -10.53
N SER A 130 2.78 7.88 -10.23
CA SER A 130 3.31 6.84 -11.12
C SER A 130 2.40 5.62 -11.03
N MET A 131 2.17 4.94 -12.14
CA MET A 131 1.36 3.73 -12.19
C MET A 131 2.10 2.67 -13.00
N GLY A 132 2.05 1.42 -12.54
CA GLY A 132 2.60 0.27 -13.23
C GLY A 132 1.95 0.02 -14.59
N SER A 133 2.36 -1.01 -15.30
CA SER A 133 1.72 -1.42 -16.56
C SER A 133 0.41 -2.17 -16.31
N VAL A 134 -0.52 -2.11 -17.26
CA VAL A 134 -1.81 -2.78 -17.12
C VAL A 134 -1.62 -4.30 -17.16
N GLY A 135 -1.96 -4.99 -16.07
CA GLY A 135 -2.01 -6.47 -16.03
C GLY A 135 -0.70 -7.15 -15.67
N ASP A 136 0.31 -6.42 -15.20
CA ASP A 136 1.56 -7.00 -14.72
C ASP A 136 1.59 -7.08 -13.18
N CYS A 137 1.64 -8.32 -12.66
CA CYS A 137 1.68 -8.58 -11.22
C CYS A 137 3.01 -8.20 -10.56
N TYR A 138 4.07 -7.93 -11.33
CA TYR A 138 5.38 -7.56 -10.77
C TYR A 138 5.51 -6.05 -10.47
N ASP A 139 4.55 -5.26 -10.90
CA ASP A 139 4.63 -3.80 -10.82
C ASP A 139 4.36 -3.24 -9.40
N ASN A 140 4.04 -4.10 -8.39
CA ASN A 140 3.86 -3.69 -7.00
C ASN A 140 4.47 -4.69 -5.97
N ALA A 141 5.55 -5.37 -6.35
CA ALA A 141 6.15 -6.46 -5.57
C ALA A 141 6.48 -6.07 -4.11
N MET A 142 6.78 -4.81 -3.82
CA MET A 142 7.07 -4.36 -2.46
C MET A 142 5.81 -4.33 -1.59
N ALA A 143 4.69 -3.81 -2.10
CA ALA A 143 3.42 -3.82 -1.37
C ALA A 143 2.87 -5.24 -1.23
N GLU A 144 2.99 -6.07 -2.27
CA GLU A 144 2.64 -7.49 -2.20
C GLU A 144 3.44 -8.22 -1.11
N SER A 145 4.74 -7.96 -1.02
CA SER A 145 5.60 -8.51 0.04
C SER A 145 5.18 -8.07 1.43
N PHE A 146 4.75 -6.81 1.58
CA PHE A 146 4.19 -6.33 2.84
C PHE A 146 2.89 -7.04 3.18
N PHE A 147 1.96 -7.17 2.23
CA PHE A 147 0.69 -7.85 2.49
C PHE A 147 0.84 -9.34 2.75
N ALA A 148 1.75 -10.03 2.05
CA ALA A 148 2.09 -11.42 2.36
C ALA A 148 2.63 -11.56 3.79
N THR A 149 3.42 -10.61 4.24
CA THR A 149 3.94 -10.56 5.61
C THR A 149 2.82 -10.32 6.63
N LEU A 150 1.95 -9.33 6.37
CA LEU A 150 0.78 -9.03 7.19
C LEU A 150 -0.15 -10.25 7.30
N GLU A 151 -0.40 -10.93 6.17
CA GLU A 151 -1.20 -12.16 6.14
C GLU A 151 -0.59 -13.24 7.04
N CYS A 152 0.69 -13.56 6.86
CA CYS A 152 1.35 -14.63 7.61
C CYS A 152 1.54 -14.31 9.09
N GLU A 153 1.79 -13.05 9.44
CA GLU A 153 2.16 -12.67 10.81
C GLU A 153 0.96 -12.25 11.66
N LEU A 154 -0.13 -11.76 11.04
CA LEU A 154 -1.33 -11.30 11.75
C LEU A 154 -2.60 -12.00 11.28
N LEU A 155 -2.99 -11.86 9.99
CA LEU A 155 -4.34 -12.21 9.55
C LEU A 155 -4.63 -13.70 9.58
N ALA A 156 -3.64 -14.54 9.21
CA ALA A 156 -3.79 -16.01 9.29
C ALA A 156 -3.75 -16.56 10.72
N ARG A 157 -3.35 -15.76 11.70
CA ARG A 157 -3.19 -16.20 13.09
C ARG A 157 -4.35 -15.79 14.00
N GLN A 158 -5.16 -14.85 13.56
CA GLN A 158 -6.24 -14.31 14.38
C GLN A 158 -7.43 -13.90 13.50
N SER A 159 -8.63 -14.18 13.96
CA SER A 159 -9.88 -13.72 13.34
C SER A 159 -10.43 -12.53 14.12
N PHE A 160 -11.03 -11.58 13.41
CA PHE A 160 -11.56 -10.37 14.01
C PHE A 160 -13.08 -10.41 14.07
N PRO A 161 -13.70 -10.32 15.26
CA PRO A 161 -15.17 -10.28 15.36
C PRO A 161 -15.75 -9.06 14.65
N THR A 162 -15.14 -7.89 14.82
CA THR A 162 -15.62 -6.60 14.33
C THR A 162 -14.53 -5.83 13.58
N GLN A 163 -14.93 -4.86 12.80
CA GLN A 163 -13.98 -3.93 12.16
C GLN A 163 -13.15 -3.16 13.17
N ASN A 164 -13.73 -2.81 14.33
CA ASN A 164 -12.98 -2.11 15.38
C ASN A 164 -11.87 -2.98 15.98
N ALA A 165 -12.13 -4.27 16.20
CA ALA A 165 -11.10 -5.21 16.63
C ALA A 165 -9.98 -5.34 15.58
N ALA A 166 -10.34 -5.42 14.29
CA ALA A 166 -9.37 -5.43 13.20
C ALA A 166 -8.54 -4.13 13.15
N ARG A 167 -9.18 -2.97 13.31
CA ARG A 167 -8.49 -1.66 13.33
C ARG A 167 -7.43 -1.58 14.42
N THR A 168 -7.77 -2.01 15.64
CA THR A 168 -6.82 -2.02 16.77
C THR A 168 -5.63 -2.92 16.48
N ALA A 169 -5.88 -4.16 16.03
CA ALA A 169 -4.80 -5.10 15.75
C ALA A 169 -3.89 -4.64 14.59
N LEU A 170 -4.46 -4.07 13.53
CA LEU A 170 -3.71 -3.51 12.42
C LEU A 170 -2.87 -2.29 12.83
N PHE A 171 -3.43 -1.41 13.65
CA PHE A 171 -2.69 -0.28 14.23
C PHE A 171 -1.46 -0.77 15.03
N GLU A 172 -1.66 -1.71 15.95
CA GLU A 172 -0.58 -2.28 16.76
C GLU A 172 0.47 -2.98 15.88
N TYR A 173 0.00 -3.74 14.87
CA TYR A 173 0.89 -4.41 13.95
C TYR A 173 1.75 -3.40 13.16
N ILE A 174 1.17 -2.36 12.57
CA ILE A 174 1.89 -1.40 11.74
C ILE A 174 2.79 -0.52 12.58
N GLU A 175 2.25 0.13 13.63
CA GLU A 175 2.97 1.18 14.34
C GLU A 175 3.91 0.64 15.42
N VAL A 176 3.54 -0.44 16.10
CA VAL A 176 4.36 -0.95 17.20
C VAL A 176 5.29 -2.04 16.72
N PHE A 177 4.78 -3.02 15.96
CA PHE A 177 5.58 -4.17 15.55
C PHE A 177 6.33 -3.94 14.24
N TYR A 178 5.63 -3.75 13.12
CA TYR A 178 6.24 -3.71 11.79
C TYR A 178 7.27 -2.58 11.66
N ASN A 179 6.88 -1.35 11.96
CA ASN A 179 7.75 -0.20 11.80
C ASN A 179 8.90 -0.16 12.81
N ARG A 180 8.69 -0.61 14.05
CA ARG A 180 9.66 -0.41 15.16
C ARG A 180 10.44 -1.64 15.56
N GLN A 181 9.87 -2.85 15.40
CA GLN A 181 10.45 -4.08 15.96
C GLN A 181 10.81 -5.11 14.91
N ARG A 182 9.97 -5.25 13.87
CA ARG A 182 10.14 -6.27 12.84
C ARG A 182 11.44 -6.08 12.08
N ARG A 183 12.28 -7.12 12.09
CA ARG A 183 13.57 -7.11 11.40
C ARG A 183 13.41 -7.48 9.93
N HIS A 184 14.09 -6.75 9.04
CA HIS A 184 14.08 -6.99 7.61
C HIS A 184 15.48 -7.38 7.11
N SER A 185 15.60 -8.53 6.46
CA SER A 185 16.90 -8.99 5.90
C SER A 185 17.47 -7.98 4.90
N ALA A 186 16.61 -7.38 4.07
CA ALA A 186 17.00 -6.34 3.11
C ALA A 186 17.53 -5.05 3.76
N LEU A 187 17.28 -4.84 5.06
CA LEU A 187 17.75 -3.69 5.84
C LEU A 187 18.89 -4.08 6.81
N GLY A 188 19.58 -5.19 6.54
CA GLY A 188 20.61 -5.69 7.44
C GLY A 188 20.06 -6.12 8.81
N TYR A 189 18.87 -6.72 8.82
CA TYR A 189 18.15 -7.16 10.01
C TYR A 189 17.80 -6.03 11.00
N LEU A 190 17.70 -4.79 10.52
CA LEU A 190 17.13 -3.68 11.25
C LEU A 190 15.63 -3.58 11.03
N SER A 191 14.92 -2.96 11.98
CA SER A 191 13.55 -2.51 11.73
C SER A 191 13.56 -1.26 10.84
N PRO A 192 12.47 -0.94 10.14
CA PRO A 192 12.36 0.27 9.32
C PRO A 192 12.80 1.53 10.07
N ASP A 193 12.29 1.71 11.27
CA ASP A 193 12.58 2.85 12.13
C ASP A 193 14.07 2.90 12.58
N ALA A 194 14.66 1.76 12.94
CA ALA A 194 16.08 1.69 13.30
C ALA A 194 16.98 1.94 12.07
N TYR A 195 16.57 1.48 10.90
CA TYR A 195 17.30 1.72 9.65
C TYR A 195 17.31 3.20 9.28
N GLU A 196 16.17 3.89 9.36
CA GLU A 196 16.08 5.33 9.11
C GLU A 196 16.96 6.13 10.07
N ARG A 197 16.89 5.84 11.38
CA ARG A 197 17.74 6.51 12.38
C ARG A 197 19.23 6.34 12.08
N ARG A 198 19.65 5.15 11.69
CA ARG A 198 21.05 4.88 11.33
C ARG A 198 21.49 5.70 10.10
N CYS A 199 20.64 5.81 9.08
CA CYS A 199 20.96 6.57 7.88
C CYS A 199 21.09 8.08 8.15
N VAL A 200 20.21 8.65 8.99
CA VAL A 200 20.28 10.06 9.38
C VAL A 200 21.56 10.37 10.15
N THR A 201 21.99 9.48 11.03
CA THR A 201 23.23 9.69 11.81
C THR A 201 24.52 9.51 10.99
N GLN A 202 24.46 8.85 9.84
CA GLN A 202 25.61 8.65 8.95
C GLN A 202 25.75 9.71 7.85
N THR A 203 24.78 10.60 7.68
CA THR A 203 24.91 11.74 6.76
C THR A 203 25.71 12.82 7.48
N PRO A 204 26.99 13.12 7.06
CA PRO A 204 27.75 14.18 7.69
C PRO A 204 27.02 15.50 7.45
N ILE A 205 26.86 16.27 8.52
CA ILE A 205 26.44 17.68 8.41
C ILE A 205 27.58 18.38 7.66
N VAL A 206 27.39 18.59 6.36
CA VAL A 206 28.26 19.49 5.59
C VAL A 206 27.93 20.88 6.10
N ALA A 207 28.83 21.40 6.94
CA ALA A 207 28.80 22.76 7.45
C ALA A 207 29.17 23.77 6.37
#